data_98f437900ec1f7e0eb809842171fd62a
#
_entry.id   98f437900ec1f7e0eb809842171fd62a
#
_cell.length_a   1.000
_cell.length_b   1.000
_cell.length_c   1.000
_cell.angle_alpha   90.00
_cell.angle_beta   90.00
_cell.angle_gamma   90.00
#
_symmetry.space_group_name_H-M   'P 1'
#
loop_
_entity.id
_entity.type
_entity.pdbx_description
1 polymer ?
#
loop_
_entity_poly.entity_id
_entity_poly.type
_entity_poly.pdbx_seq_one_letter_code
_entity_poly.pdbx_strand_id
1 'polypeptide(L)'
;MGHATAVAAGGWRARLKGLSVRRAGLEDTELVTRTLAGDLRSYEELVRRYERLVGKVLYPYAKREISVEDLVQETFLRAYDRLETFNPEYRFKTWLLAIANNLGIDTLRRRREIVEFNPETHAAVSGGPESEAARKDLSRSVQAAIATLPETYGVPVVLRYSEGMSYAEISEVLSISVPAVKSRLFRARNMLAGRLEEAGERA
;
A
#
# COMPACT_ATOMS: atom_id res chain seq x y z
N MET A 1 -19.16 -15.50 -24.07
CA MET A 1 -19.56 -14.10 -24.32
C MET A 1 -19.59 -13.39 -23.00
N GLY A 2 -18.56 -12.55 -22.78
CA GLY A 2 -18.32 -11.89 -21.51
C GLY A 2 -19.21 -10.68 -21.30
N HIS A 3 -19.72 -10.52 -20.09
CA HIS A 3 -20.25 -9.25 -19.60
C HIS A 3 -19.31 -8.74 -18.51
N ALA A 4 -18.23 -8.07 -18.95
CA ALA A 4 -17.51 -7.14 -18.10
C ALA A 4 -18.29 -5.83 -18.09
N THR A 5 -19.20 -5.65 -17.10
CA THR A 5 -19.88 -4.39 -16.90
C THR A 5 -18.94 -3.47 -16.12
N ALA A 6 -18.50 -2.41 -16.77
CA ALA A 6 -17.73 -1.32 -16.19
C ALA A 6 -18.47 -0.73 -14.98
N VAL A 7 -18.00 -1.00 -13.77
CA VAL A 7 -18.43 -0.31 -12.56
C VAL A 7 -17.70 1.02 -12.51
N ALA A 8 -18.46 2.08 -12.76
CA ALA A 8 -17.97 3.46 -12.78
C ALA A 8 -17.19 3.84 -11.51
N ALA A 9 -16.04 4.44 -11.71
CA ALA A 9 -15.00 4.80 -10.72
C ALA A 9 -15.40 5.87 -9.68
N GLY A 10 -16.63 5.90 -9.20
CA GLY A 10 -17.08 6.87 -8.19
C GLY A 10 -18.07 6.33 -7.16
N GLY A 11 -18.63 5.13 -7.40
CA GLY A 11 -19.79 4.65 -6.64
C GLY A 11 -19.50 3.83 -5.39
N TRP A 12 -18.31 3.28 -5.21
CA TRP A 12 -18.04 2.34 -4.13
C TRP A 12 -17.85 3.00 -2.76
N ARG A 13 -17.18 4.16 -2.68
CA ARG A 13 -17.01 4.90 -1.41
C ARG A 13 -18.33 5.41 -0.82
N ALA A 14 -19.30 5.74 -1.66
CA ALA A 14 -20.60 6.21 -1.21
C ALA A 14 -21.47 5.10 -0.61
N ARG A 15 -21.30 3.85 -1.05
CA ARG A 15 -22.04 2.69 -0.55
C ARG A 15 -21.52 2.14 0.80
N LEU A 16 -20.27 2.44 1.17
CA LEU A 16 -19.63 1.91 2.40
C LEU A 16 -20.20 2.49 3.72
N LYS A 17 -20.93 3.60 3.70
CA LYS A 17 -21.31 4.33 4.92
C LYS A 17 -22.52 3.77 5.68
N GLY A 18 -23.23 2.76 5.19
CA GLY A 18 -24.54 2.41 5.74
C GLY A 18 -24.74 1.07 6.43
N LEU A 19 -23.80 0.07 6.39
CA LEU A 19 -24.17 -1.32 6.69
C LEU A 19 -23.12 -2.17 7.45
N SER A 20 -22.31 -1.58 8.30
CA SER A 20 -21.08 -2.19 8.83
C SER A 20 -21.18 -3.04 10.10
N VAL A 21 -22.27 -3.04 10.86
CA VAL A 21 -22.26 -3.45 12.27
C VAL A 21 -22.13 -4.97 12.53
N ARG A 22 -22.54 -5.84 11.63
CA ARG A 22 -22.57 -7.31 11.89
C ARG A 22 -21.33 -8.09 11.38
N ARG A 23 -20.50 -7.51 10.49
CA ARG A 23 -19.34 -8.21 9.90
C ARG A 23 -17.99 -7.85 10.51
N ALA A 24 -17.94 -6.78 11.27
CA ALA A 24 -16.71 -6.27 11.90
C ALA A 24 -16.00 -7.28 12.83
N GLY A 25 -16.70 -8.31 13.32
CA GLY A 25 -16.15 -9.36 14.17
C GLY A 25 -15.78 -10.66 13.47
N LEU A 26 -16.01 -10.78 12.13
CA LEU A 26 -15.65 -11.99 11.41
C LEU A 26 -14.16 -12.02 11.07
N GLU A 27 -13.58 -13.23 11.07
CA GLU A 27 -12.21 -13.43 10.62
C GLU A 27 -12.10 -13.20 9.09
N ASP A 28 -10.93 -12.83 8.62
CA ASP A 28 -10.71 -12.53 7.20
C ASP A 28 -11.00 -13.72 6.30
N THR A 29 -10.63 -14.94 6.72
CA THR A 29 -10.92 -16.19 6.00
C THR A 29 -12.41 -16.44 5.83
N GLU A 30 -13.20 -16.10 6.83
CA GLU A 30 -14.67 -16.20 6.76
C GLU A 30 -15.23 -15.16 5.79
N LEU A 31 -14.71 -13.93 5.82
CA LEU A 31 -15.11 -12.89 4.88
C LEU A 31 -14.76 -13.27 3.44
N VAL A 32 -13.58 -13.86 3.20
CA VAL A 32 -13.19 -14.39 1.88
C VAL A 32 -14.16 -15.48 1.43
N THR A 33 -14.43 -16.45 2.28
CA THR A 33 -15.36 -17.56 1.97
C THR A 33 -16.75 -17.05 1.58
N ARG A 34 -17.28 -16.09 2.33
CA ARG A 34 -18.57 -15.46 2.03
C ARG A 34 -18.56 -14.65 0.74
N THR A 35 -17.46 -13.97 0.47
CA THR A 35 -17.29 -13.22 -0.79
C THR A 35 -17.31 -14.16 -1.98
N LEU A 36 -16.59 -15.27 -1.91
CA LEU A 36 -16.58 -16.30 -2.95
C LEU A 36 -17.96 -16.98 -3.14
N ALA A 37 -18.76 -17.02 -2.09
CA ALA A 37 -20.18 -17.45 -2.15
C ALA A 37 -21.14 -16.35 -2.67
N GLY A 38 -20.64 -15.19 -3.11
CA GLY A 38 -21.42 -14.10 -3.71
C GLY A 38 -21.83 -12.97 -2.74
N ASP A 39 -21.43 -13.00 -1.46
CA ASP A 39 -21.69 -11.91 -0.51
C ASP A 39 -20.67 -10.77 -0.68
N LEU A 40 -20.92 -9.88 -1.63
CA LEU A 40 -20.07 -8.71 -1.90
C LEU A 40 -19.88 -7.78 -0.69
N ARG A 41 -20.82 -7.77 0.26
CA ARG A 41 -20.68 -6.99 1.50
C ARG A 41 -19.56 -7.51 2.39
N SER A 42 -19.23 -8.79 2.31
CA SER A 42 -18.06 -9.36 3.00
C SER A 42 -16.77 -8.85 2.38
N TYR A 43 -16.72 -8.64 1.06
CA TYR A 43 -15.58 -7.99 0.42
C TYR A 43 -15.46 -6.50 0.78
N GLU A 44 -16.58 -5.78 0.83
CA GLU A 44 -16.61 -4.38 1.29
C GLU A 44 -16.00 -4.24 2.71
N GLU A 45 -16.25 -5.21 3.60
CA GLU A 45 -15.65 -5.23 4.93
C GLU A 45 -14.12 -5.46 4.87
N LEU A 46 -13.62 -6.35 4.02
CA LEU A 46 -12.18 -6.52 3.78
C LEU A 46 -11.54 -5.23 3.26
N VAL A 47 -12.17 -4.56 2.29
CA VAL A 47 -11.71 -3.26 1.78
C VAL A 47 -11.62 -2.25 2.93
N ARG A 48 -12.67 -2.10 3.72
CA ARG A 48 -12.72 -1.16 4.84
C ARG A 48 -11.62 -1.42 5.89
N ARG A 49 -11.30 -2.70 6.17
CA ARG A 49 -10.23 -3.08 7.12
C ARG A 49 -8.86 -2.70 6.62
N TYR A 50 -8.63 -2.87 5.33
CA TYR A 50 -7.29 -2.86 4.77
C TYR A 50 -6.98 -1.65 3.89
N GLU A 51 -7.96 -0.83 3.45
CA GLU A 51 -7.71 0.31 2.55
C GLU A 51 -6.64 1.27 3.08
N ARG A 52 -6.70 1.58 4.38
CA ARG A 52 -5.73 2.49 5.02
C ARG A 52 -4.33 1.90 5.08
N LEU A 53 -4.23 0.60 5.35
CA LEU A 53 -2.97 -0.12 5.39
C LEU A 53 -2.34 -0.21 4.00
N VAL A 54 -3.13 -0.60 3.00
CA VAL A 54 -2.71 -0.66 1.60
C VAL A 54 -2.22 0.70 1.14
N GLY A 55 -2.93 1.78 1.49
CA GLY A 55 -2.52 3.16 1.20
C GLY A 55 -1.16 3.53 1.79
N LYS A 56 -0.88 3.14 3.04
CA LYS A 56 0.44 3.38 3.65
C LYS A 56 1.57 2.64 2.91
N VAL A 57 1.33 1.39 2.50
CA VAL A 57 2.32 0.56 1.80
C VAL A 57 2.55 1.07 0.38
N LEU A 58 1.53 1.61 -0.27
CA LEU A 58 1.61 2.16 -1.62
C LEU A 58 2.16 3.59 -1.66
N TYR A 59 2.14 4.32 -0.55
CA TYR A 59 2.61 5.70 -0.48
C TYR A 59 4.03 5.91 -1.05
N PRO A 60 5.05 5.04 -0.77
CA PRO A 60 6.37 5.19 -1.38
C PRO A 60 6.38 5.03 -2.91
N TYR A 61 5.38 4.41 -3.50
CA TYR A 61 5.25 4.22 -4.95
C TYR A 61 4.51 5.37 -5.64
N ALA A 62 3.70 6.12 -4.90
CA ALA A 62 2.97 7.25 -5.44
C ALA A 62 3.94 8.37 -5.86
N LYS A 63 3.79 8.85 -7.07
CA LYS A 63 4.53 9.96 -7.65
C LYS A 63 3.51 10.93 -8.25
N ARG A 64 3.97 12.12 -8.67
CA ARG A 64 3.16 13.27 -9.09
C ARG A 64 1.94 12.97 -9.98
N GLU A 65 2.01 11.92 -10.79
CA GLU A 65 0.97 11.55 -11.78
C GLU A 65 0.13 10.34 -11.35
N ILE A 66 0.47 9.70 -10.22
CA ILE A 66 -0.17 8.47 -9.75
C ILE A 66 -0.61 8.70 -8.32
N SER A 67 -1.93 8.76 -8.11
CA SER A 67 -2.48 8.93 -6.78
C SER A 67 -2.39 7.62 -5.98
N VAL A 68 -2.22 7.75 -4.67
CA VAL A 68 -2.28 6.60 -3.76
C VAL A 68 -3.66 5.94 -3.85
N GLU A 69 -4.70 6.76 -4.00
CA GLU A 69 -6.08 6.32 -4.08
C GLU A 69 -6.32 5.40 -5.29
N ASP A 70 -5.75 5.74 -6.45
CA ASP A 70 -5.87 4.90 -7.65
C ASP A 70 -5.15 3.57 -7.48
N LEU A 71 -3.95 3.58 -6.88
CA LEU A 71 -3.21 2.36 -6.57
C LEU A 71 -3.95 1.48 -5.55
N VAL A 72 -4.59 2.08 -4.55
CA VAL A 72 -5.42 1.35 -3.57
C VAL A 72 -6.61 0.69 -4.26
N GLN A 73 -7.33 1.43 -5.12
CA GLN A 73 -8.46 0.89 -5.87
C GLN A 73 -8.05 -0.27 -6.77
N GLU A 74 -6.99 -0.08 -7.55
CA GLU A 74 -6.45 -1.12 -8.44
C GLU A 74 -5.99 -2.36 -7.65
N THR A 75 -5.40 -2.17 -6.46
CA THR A 75 -5.01 -3.28 -5.58
C THR A 75 -6.22 -4.13 -5.20
N PHE A 76 -7.31 -3.49 -4.77
CA PHE A 76 -8.52 -4.23 -4.37
C PHE A 76 -9.24 -4.86 -5.57
N LEU A 77 -9.22 -4.23 -6.74
CA LEU A 77 -9.74 -4.87 -7.96
C LEU A 77 -8.95 -6.15 -8.28
N ARG A 78 -7.62 -6.08 -8.28
CA ARG A 78 -6.77 -7.27 -8.51
C ARG A 78 -6.91 -8.32 -7.43
N ALA A 79 -7.10 -7.91 -6.18
CA ALA A 79 -7.33 -8.84 -5.08
C ALA A 79 -8.68 -9.54 -5.24
N TYR A 80 -9.72 -8.85 -5.67
CA TYR A 80 -11.03 -9.44 -5.95
C TYR A 80 -10.96 -10.46 -7.08
N ASP A 81 -10.34 -10.08 -8.21
CA ASP A 81 -10.17 -10.96 -9.38
C ASP A 81 -9.36 -12.22 -9.07
N ARG A 82 -8.50 -12.17 -8.06
CA ARG A 82 -7.62 -13.28 -7.64
C ARG A 82 -8.05 -13.93 -6.33
N LEU A 83 -9.22 -13.58 -5.80
CA LEU A 83 -9.64 -14.01 -4.46
C LEU A 83 -9.70 -15.53 -4.31
N GLU A 84 -10.05 -16.24 -5.38
CA GLU A 84 -10.06 -17.71 -5.44
C GLU A 84 -8.66 -18.33 -5.26
N THR A 85 -7.60 -17.56 -5.51
CA THR A 85 -6.20 -18.02 -5.34
C THR A 85 -5.67 -17.84 -3.92
N PHE A 86 -6.45 -17.21 -3.05
CA PHE A 86 -6.05 -17.04 -1.66
C PHE A 86 -6.06 -18.37 -0.92
N ASN A 87 -4.92 -18.74 -0.34
CA ASN A 87 -4.83 -19.92 0.52
C ASN A 87 -5.12 -19.51 1.98
N PRO A 88 -6.17 -20.04 2.62
CA PRO A 88 -6.57 -19.68 3.99
C PRO A 88 -5.56 -20.11 5.07
N GLU A 89 -4.56 -20.92 4.77
CA GLU A 89 -3.44 -21.22 5.68
C GLU A 89 -2.54 -20.01 5.92
N TYR A 90 -2.59 -19.03 5.05
CA TYR A 90 -1.84 -17.78 5.16
C TYR A 90 -2.72 -16.61 5.62
N ARG A 91 -2.10 -15.57 6.12
CA ARG A 91 -2.82 -14.36 6.52
C ARG A 91 -3.27 -13.58 5.28
N PHE A 92 -4.54 -13.25 5.20
CA PHE A 92 -5.10 -12.41 4.13
C PHE A 92 -4.34 -11.08 3.99
N LYS A 93 -3.97 -10.45 5.13
CA LYS A 93 -3.13 -9.24 5.17
C LYS A 93 -1.85 -9.41 4.34
N THR A 94 -1.10 -10.50 4.53
CA THR A 94 0.18 -10.74 3.84
C THR A 94 -0.03 -10.93 2.34
N TRP A 95 -1.02 -11.72 1.97
CA TRP A 95 -1.39 -11.96 0.56
C TRP A 95 -1.83 -10.66 -0.14
N LEU A 96 -2.69 -9.85 0.48
CA LEU A 96 -3.15 -8.57 -0.07
C LEU A 96 -1.98 -7.58 -0.24
N LEU A 97 -1.09 -7.49 0.75
CA LEU A 97 0.06 -6.59 0.68
C LEU A 97 1.08 -7.02 -0.38
N ALA A 98 1.20 -8.31 -0.68
CA ALA A 98 2.03 -8.78 -1.79
C ALA A 98 1.45 -8.31 -3.14
N ILE A 99 0.11 -8.33 -3.31
CA ILE A 99 -0.55 -7.75 -4.50
C ILE A 99 -0.26 -6.25 -4.61
N ALA A 100 -0.42 -5.51 -3.51
CA ALA A 100 -0.14 -4.07 -3.46
C ALA A 100 1.32 -3.75 -3.83
N ASN A 101 2.28 -4.46 -3.23
CA ASN A 101 3.70 -4.29 -3.49
C ASN A 101 4.05 -4.55 -4.97
N ASN A 102 3.53 -5.64 -5.54
CA ASN A 102 3.77 -5.97 -6.94
C ASN A 102 3.18 -4.93 -7.89
N LEU A 103 1.96 -4.43 -7.59
CA LEU A 103 1.37 -3.32 -8.34
C LEU A 103 2.25 -2.07 -8.28
N GLY A 104 2.75 -1.70 -7.10
CA GLY A 104 3.64 -0.55 -6.93
C GLY A 104 4.92 -0.69 -7.76
N ILE A 105 5.56 -1.85 -7.74
CA ILE A 105 6.76 -2.15 -8.55
C ILE A 105 6.44 -2.04 -10.05
N ASP A 106 5.35 -2.66 -10.51
CA ASP A 106 4.94 -2.63 -11.93
C ASP A 106 4.67 -1.20 -12.40
N THR A 107 4.04 -0.40 -11.56
CA THR A 107 3.75 1.01 -11.84
C THR A 107 5.03 1.82 -12.03
N LEU A 108 6.03 1.65 -11.16
CA LEU A 108 7.31 2.32 -11.29
C LEU A 108 8.10 1.83 -12.51
N ARG A 109 8.05 0.53 -12.82
CA ARG A 109 8.73 -0.02 -14.01
C ARG A 109 8.17 0.58 -15.29
N ARG A 110 6.84 0.58 -15.46
CA ARG A 110 6.18 1.19 -16.63
C ARG A 110 6.54 2.66 -16.79
N ARG A 111 6.60 3.38 -15.66
CA ARG A 111 6.97 4.81 -15.70
C ARG A 111 8.41 5.02 -16.17
N ARG A 112 9.36 4.21 -15.72
CA ARG A 112 10.76 4.30 -16.19
C ARG A 112 10.84 4.09 -17.69
N GLU A 113 10.14 3.09 -18.22
CA GLU A 113 10.05 2.82 -19.66
C GLU A 113 9.50 4.04 -20.43
N ILE A 114 8.45 4.70 -19.93
CA ILE A 114 7.87 5.90 -20.58
C ILE A 114 8.84 7.09 -20.54
N VAL A 115 9.56 7.30 -19.43
CA VAL A 115 10.54 8.40 -19.29
C VAL A 115 11.76 8.18 -20.18
N GLU A 116 12.24 6.95 -20.34
CA GLU A 116 13.33 6.63 -21.26
C GLU A 116 12.94 6.91 -22.74
N PHE A 117 11.66 6.75 -23.08
CA PHE A 117 11.15 7.06 -24.42
C PHE A 117 10.88 8.57 -24.65
N ASN A 118 10.75 9.38 -23.59
CA ASN A 118 10.46 10.80 -23.71
C ASN A 118 11.26 11.62 -22.69
N PRO A 119 12.54 11.98 -23.01
CA PRO A 119 13.47 12.60 -22.04
C PRO A 119 13.12 14.03 -21.63
N GLU A 120 12.09 14.67 -22.22
CA GLU A 120 11.70 16.05 -21.87
C GLU A 120 10.84 16.20 -20.60
N THR A 121 10.47 15.10 -19.94
CA THR A 121 9.67 15.13 -18.71
C THR A 121 10.51 15.06 -17.43
N HIS A 122 11.50 15.93 -17.27
CA HIS A 122 12.17 16.16 -16.00
C HIS A 122 11.36 17.13 -15.15
N ALA A 123 10.51 16.64 -14.27
CA ALA A 123 9.86 17.46 -13.25
C ALA A 123 10.12 16.92 -11.84
N ALA A 124 10.72 17.77 -11.03
CA ALA A 124 11.11 17.54 -9.66
C ALA A 124 9.96 17.08 -8.75
N VAL A 125 10.31 16.23 -7.81
CA VAL A 125 9.41 15.71 -6.77
C VAL A 125 9.13 16.81 -5.74
N SER A 126 7.87 17.15 -5.52
CA SER A 126 7.45 17.86 -4.31
C SER A 126 5.97 17.62 -3.99
N GLY A 127 5.70 17.22 -2.72
CA GLY A 127 4.52 17.56 -1.97
C GLY A 127 3.22 16.82 -2.25
N GLY A 128 2.81 15.94 -1.34
CA GLY A 128 1.42 15.50 -1.19
C GLY A 128 0.64 16.44 -0.25
N PRO A 129 -0.72 16.33 -0.20
CA PRO A 129 -1.60 17.37 0.35
C PRO A 129 -1.59 17.44 1.87
N GLU A 130 -1.66 18.69 2.35
CA GLU A 130 -1.87 19.07 3.76
C GLU A 130 -3.30 18.76 4.21
N SER A 131 -3.50 18.12 5.35
CA SER A 131 -4.50 18.50 6.35
C SER A 131 -4.52 17.65 7.61
N GLU A 132 -4.77 18.33 8.72
CA GLU A 132 -5.24 17.98 10.05
C GLU A 132 -4.25 17.64 11.19
N ALA A 133 -4.30 18.57 12.09
CA ALA A 133 -3.72 19.00 13.37
C ALA A 133 -2.98 18.06 14.34
N ALA A 134 -1.94 18.57 14.93
CA ALA A 134 -1.09 18.32 16.13
C ALA A 134 -0.67 16.89 16.57
N ARG A 135 -1.54 15.89 16.70
CA ARG A 135 -1.13 14.47 16.82
C ARG A 135 -0.68 13.88 15.48
N LYS A 136 -0.98 14.59 14.42
CA LYS A 136 -0.63 14.30 13.03
C LYS A 136 0.78 14.79 12.69
N ASP A 137 1.39 15.71 13.43
CA ASP A 137 2.68 16.29 13.06
C ASP A 137 3.84 15.30 13.17
N LEU A 138 3.95 14.53 14.24
CA LEU A 138 4.99 13.50 14.35
C LEU A 138 4.76 12.37 13.33
N SER A 139 3.50 11.98 13.12
CA SER A 139 3.15 10.99 12.10
C SER A 139 3.41 11.52 10.69
N ARG A 140 3.16 12.80 10.41
CA ARG A 140 3.47 13.46 9.15
C ARG A 140 4.96 13.57 8.92
N SER A 141 5.72 13.99 9.93
CA SER A 141 7.18 14.11 9.84
C SER A 141 7.82 12.75 9.54
N VAL A 142 7.35 11.69 10.20
CA VAL A 142 7.80 10.32 9.92
C VAL A 142 7.38 9.85 8.53
N GLN A 143 6.14 10.11 8.11
CA GLN A 143 5.68 9.77 6.76
C GLN A 143 6.44 10.58 5.69
N ALA A 144 6.67 11.87 5.92
CA ALA A 144 7.47 12.70 5.04
C ALA A 144 8.91 12.17 4.92
N ALA A 145 9.53 11.79 6.03
CA ALA A 145 10.85 11.17 6.03
C ALA A 145 10.87 9.85 5.26
N ILE A 146 9.86 8.98 5.45
CA ILE A 146 9.72 7.71 4.70
C ILE A 146 9.53 7.99 3.20
N ALA A 147 8.75 9.01 2.83
CA ALA A 147 8.51 9.39 1.44
C ALA A 147 9.79 9.83 0.70
N THR A 148 10.79 10.29 1.45
CA THR A 148 12.10 10.64 0.87
C THR A 148 12.98 9.43 0.57
N LEU A 149 12.67 8.25 1.13
CA LEU A 149 13.39 7.03 0.86
C LEU A 149 13.01 6.49 -0.54
N PRO A 150 13.97 5.88 -1.26
CA PRO A 150 13.60 5.00 -2.36
C PRO A 150 12.59 3.93 -1.89
N GLU A 151 11.64 3.57 -2.74
CA GLU A 151 10.59 2.58 -2.44
C GLU A 151 11.15 1.25 -1.89
N THR A 152 12.30 0.82 -2.42
CA THR A 152 13.04 -0.37 -1.98
C THR A 152 13.34 -0.38 -0.47
N TYR A 153 13.49 0.79 0.12
CA TYR A 153 13.78 0.99 1.56
C TYR A 153 12.56 1.49 2.33
N GLY A 154 11.71 2.30 1.72
CA GLY A 154 10.52 2.87 2.35
C GLY A 154 9.47 1.82 2.69
N VAL A 155 9.17 0.90 1.77
CA VAL A 155 8.16 -0.15 2.01
C VAL A 155 8.53 -1.08 3.17
N PRO A 156 9.74 -1.65 3.28
CA PRO A 156 10.14 -2.42 4.46
C PRO A 156 10.00 -1.66 5.78
N VAL A 157 10.27 -0.35 5.79
CA VAL A 157 10.13 0.52 6.98
C VAL A 157 8.66 0.61 7.40
N VAL A 158 7.75 0.87 6.45
CA VAL A 158 6.31 0.89 6.72
C VAL A 158 5.84 -0.44 7.30
N LEU A 159 6.18 -1.55 6.67
CA LEU A 159 5.77 -2.89 7.10
C LEU A 159 6.30 -3.21 8.51
N ARG A 160 7.55 -2.85 8.82
CA ARG A 160 8.16 -3.14 10.11
C ARG A 160 7.68 -2.25 11.23
N TYR A 161 7.70 -0.93 11.03
CA TYR A 161 7.52 0.03 12.12
C TYR A 161 6.09 0.56 12.24
N SER A 162 5.35 0.66 11.15
CA SER A 162 3.94 1.07 11.20
C SER A 162 3.01 -0.12 11.44
N GLU A 163 3.36 -1.31 10.92
CA GLU A 163 2.48 -2.47 10.94
C GLU A 163 2.97 -3.61 11.84
N GLY A 164 4.16 -3.47 12.44
CA GLY A 164 4.71 -4.42 13.40
C GLY A 164 5.04 -5.80 12.80
N MET A 165 5.15 -5.93 11.47
CA MET A 165 5.37 -7.21 10.81
C MET A 165 6.75 -7.79 11.16
N SER A 166 6.81 -9.11 11.30
CA SER A 166 8.05 -9.87 11.45
C SER A 166 8.89 -9.82 10.16
N TYR A 167 10.18 -10.10 10.27
CA TYR A 167 11.03 -10.19 9.07
C TYR A 167 10.60 -11.29 8.10
N ALA A 168 10.01 -12.38 8.61
CA ALA A 168 9.48 -13.45 7.80
C ALA A 168 8.25 -12.97 6.99
N GLU A 169 7.28 -12.34 7.64
CA GLU A 169 6.11 -11.77 6.95
C GLU A 169 6.50 -10.71 5.92
N ILE A 170 7.48 -9.84 6.23
CA ILE A 170 8.01 -8.86 5.27
C ILE A 170 8.68 -9.54 4.08
N SER A 171 9.43 -10.62 4.33
CA SER A 171 10.07 -11.45 3.30
C SER A 171 9.04 -12.01 2.32
N GLU A 172 7.90 -12.50 2.83
CA GLU A 172 6.79 -13.00 2.03
C GLU A 172 6.13 -11.88 1.20
N VAL A 173 5.77 -10.75 1.83
CA VAL A 173 5.15 -9.61 1.14
C VAL A 173 6.03 -9.09 0.01
N LEU A 174 7.34 -8.97 0.24
CA LEU A 174 8.28 -8.37 -0.71
C LEU A 174 8.89 -9.39 -1.67
N SER A 175 8.63 -10.70 -1.48
CA SER A 175 9.24 -11.80 -2.24
C SER A 175 10.77 -11.73 -2.26
N ILE A 176 11.40 -11.45 -1.11
CA ILE A 176 12.84 -11.38 -0.92
C ILE A 176 13.28 -12.20 0.30
N SER A 177 14.55 -12.56 0.40
CA SER A 177 15.06 -13.30 1.55
C SER A 177 15.04 -12.47 2.85
N VAL A 178 14.93 -13.13 4.01
CA VAL A 178 15.01 -12.49 5.33
C VAL A 178 16.33 -11.69 5.53
N PRO A 179 17.51 -12.17 5.11
CA PRO A 179 18.73 -11.36 5.12
C PRO A 179 18.61 -10.07 4.29
N ALA A 180 17.93 -10.12 3.14
CA ALA A 180 17.68 -8.93 2.31
C ALA A 180 16.75 -7.94 3.02
N VAL A 181 15.72 -8.40 3.73
CA VAL A 181 14.86 -7.54 4.57
C VAL A 181 15.70 -6.82 5.63
N LYS A 182 16.55 -7.54 6.38
CA LYS A 182 17.43 -6.96 7.39
C LYS A 182 18.36 -5.90 6.80
N SER A 183 18.98 -6.21 5.65
CA SER A 183 19.87 -5.29 4.94
C SER A 183 19.12 -4.01 4.49
N ARG A 184 17.92 -4.15 3.91
CA ARG A 184 17.12 -2.99 3.50
C ARG A 184 16.72 -2.12 4.68
N LEU A 185 16.28 -2.70 5.80
CA LEU A 185 15.94 -1.95 7.01
C LEU A 185 17.15 -1.26 7.64
N PHE A 186 18.33 -1.89 7.62
CA PHE A 186 19.57 -1.28 8.09
C PHE A 186 19.93 -0.05 7.25
N ARG A 187 19.92 -0.19 5.91
CA ARG A 187 20.21 0.93 5.00
C ARG A 187 19.19 2.06 5.13
N ALA A 188 17.91 1.72 5.25
CA ALA A 188 16.85 2.72 5.48
C ALA A 188 17.11 3.55 6.74
N ARG A 189 17.50 2.91 7.85
CA ARG A 189 17.82 3.62 9.11
C ARG A 189 19.00 4.57 8.94
N ASN A 190 20.05 4.13 8.27
CA ASN A 190 21.22 4.99 8.02
C ASN A 190 20.87 6.20 7.15
N MET A 191 20.05 6.00 6.11
CA MET A 191 19.59 7.09 5.26
C MET A 191 18.70 8.10 6.02
N LEU A 192 17.86 7.62 6.93
CA LEU A 192 17.02 8.50 7.77
C LEU A 192 17.86 9.24 8.82
N ALA A 193 18.83 8.58 9.45
CA ALA A 193 19.74 9.21 10.43
C ALA A 193 20.53 10.37 9.80
N GLY A 194 21.18 10.15 8.66
CA GLY A 194 21.93 11.21 7.96
C GLY A 194 21.07 12.42 7.60
N ARG A 195 19.81 12.21 7.23
CA ARG A 195 18.89 13.33 6.92
C ARG A 195 18.42 14.10 8.14
N LEU A 196 18.29 13.44 9.29
CA LEU A 196 17.94 14.10 10.55
C LEU A 196 19.11 14.95 11.06
N GLU A 197 20.35 14.48 10.89
CA GLU A 197 21.57 15.26 11.19
C GLU A 197 21.66 16.51 10.31
N GLU A 198 21.47 16.37 8.99
CA GLU A 198 21.44 17.50 8.05
C GLU A 198 20.32 18.51 8.35
N ALA A 199 19.17 18.06 8.84
CA ALA A 199 18.06 18.93 9.22
C ALA A 199 18.32 19.63 10.55
N GLY A 200 19.00 18.96 11.51
CA GLY A 200 19.41 19.56 12.80
C GLY A 200 20.52 20.58 12.67
N GLU A 201 21.40 20.44 11.67
CA GLU A 201 22.48 21.45 11.39
C GLU A 201 21.96 22.71 10.70
N ARG A 202 20.74 22.69 10.15
CA ARG A 202 20.10 23.83 9.47
C ARG A 202 19.10 24.61 10.33
N ALA A 203 18.84 24.16 11.54
CA ALA A 203 17.91 24.77 12.50
C ALA A 203 18.65 25.59 13.56
#